data_7ed3175a6f4a5c0ee672c6c8b0173fcc
#
_entry.id   7ed3175a6f4a5c0ee672c6c8b0173fcc
#
_cell.length_a   1.000
_cell.length_b   1.000
_cell.length_c   1.000
_cell.angle_alpha   90.00
_cell.angle_beta   90.00
_cell.angle_gamma   90.00
#
_symmetry.space_group_name_H-M   'P 1'
#
loop_
_entity.id
_entity.type
_entity.pdbx_description
1 polymer ?
#
loop_
_entity_poly.entity_id
_entity_poly.type
_entity_poly.pdbx_seq_one_letter_code
_entity_poly.pdbx_strand_id
1 'polypeptide(L)'
;MSNFNKILYSERYNKARSNLLHKNGILYVEDISDISFWKLFFANSNYEIKIFQNEKNKCITGKRELEKIYNSCNKYLLVAVDSDYDYLCENNSPYAIIMCNNPFVLHTFSHAKESVIYSVEYIDFILSKLCLYKDYSDFSSDFFFKSISNIIYPLFVDKLYEINNLPLGNYHSSKNKIEELNSIFENILNIIGDNEGLIISDECKVMDGFFELLRDKVSLYPLNVNLNEIDGFITYLNKKGLNKDNVYRFIKGHTLEDKLIYPFLRCIHEKRKKYESDNIPDYEGKQKGERIGQVHNHFNKNCDISTLLHSHMENIKYNNDLIFSNIKDKIDKLAVI
;
A
#
# COMPACT_ATOMS: atom_id res chain seq x y z
N MET A 1 11.72 -22.40 21.13
CA MET A 1 12.62 -21.28 21.52
C MET A 1 13.64 -21.78 22.53
N SER A 2 14.92 -21.41 22.37
CA SER A 2 15.95 -21.67 23.37
C SER A 2 15.65 -20.90 24.67
N ASN A 3 16.23 -21.34 25.81
CA ASN A 3 16.06 -20.61 27.07
C ASN A 3 16.61 -19.18 26.98
N PHE A 4 17.62 -18.95 26.16
CA PHE A 4 18.19 -17.64 25.89
C PHE A 4 17.17 -16.70 25.22
N ASN A 5 16.44 -17.17 24.22
CA ASN A 5 15.40 -16.42 23.56
C ASN A 5 14.24 -16.04 24.48
N LYS A 6 13.87 -16.91 25.42
CA LYS A 6 12.85 -16.60 26.43
C LYS A 6 13.26 -15.40 27.29
N ILE A 7 14.57 -15.25 27.58
CA ILE A 7 15.08 -14.12 28.36
C ILE A 7 15.07 -12.85 27.48
N LEU A 8 15.59 -12.89 26.26
CA LEU A 8 15.69 -11.74 25.34
C LEU A 8 14.33 -11.10 25.03
N TYR A 9 13.27 -11.90 24.95
CA TYR A 9 11.93 -11.43 24.66
C TYR A 9 11.07 -11.24 25.93
N SER A 10 11.63 -11.44 27.12
CA SER A 10 10.90 -11.19 28.36
C SER A 10 10.67 -9.69 28.57
N GLU A 11 9.51 -9.34 29.11
CA GLU A 11 9.16 -7.96 29.43
C GLU A 11 10.21 -7.33 30.38
N ARG A 12 10.66 -8.08 31.39
CA ARG A 12 11.68 -7.64 32.36
C ARG A 12 12.98 -7.23 31.68
N TYR A 13 13.48 -8.02 30.73
CA TYR A 13 14.69 -7.71 29.97
C TYR A 13 14.50 -6.48 29.10
N ASN A 14 13.39 -6.42 28.36
CA ASN A 14 13.10 -5.29 27.45
C ASN A 14 12.89 -3.98 28.21
N LYS A 15 12.24 -4.01 29.38
CA LYS A 15 12.12 -2.87 30.29
C LYS A 15 13.49 -2.39 30.77
N ALA A 16 14.35 -3.29 31.25
CA ALA A 16 15.70 -2.95 31.69
C ALA A 16 16.55 -2.31 30.58
N ARG A 17 16.47 -2.89 29.38
CA ARG A 17 17.14 -2.38 28.18
C ARG A 17 16.61 -0.99 27.79
N SER A 18 15.30 -0.79 27.79
CA SER A 18 14.69 0.50 27.48
C SER A 18 15.15 1.60 28.46
N ASN A 19 15.18 1.29 29.74
CA ASN A 19 15.69 2.21 30.75
C ASN A 19 17.17 2.57 30.53
N LEU A 20 18.01 1.57 30.23
CA LEU A 20 19.44 1.77 29.97
C LEU A 20 19.68 2.65 28.73
N LEU A 21 18.86 2.50 27.71
CA LEU A 21 18.98 3.25 26.46
C LEU A 21 18.18 4.58 26.46
N HIS A 22 17.50 4.90 27.55
CA HIS A 22 16.58 6.04 27.63
C HIS A 22 15.54 6.06 26.49
N LYS A 23 14.98 4.88 26.15
CA LYS A 23 13.97 4.67 25.13
C LYS A 23 12.68 4.12 25.74
N ASN A 24 11.55 4.37 25.10
CA ASN A 24 10.27 3.76 25.48
C ASN A 24 10.25 2.24 25.21
N GLY A 25 10.98 1.82 24.18
CA GLY A 25 11.07 0.43 23.75
C GLY A 25 11.75 0.29 22.41
N ILE A 26 11.59 -0.88 21.82
CA ILE A 26 12.07 -1.22 20.49
C ILE A 26 10.88 -1.58 19.62
N LEU A 27 10.88 -1.08 18.39
CA LEU A 27 10.00 -1.50 17.31
C LEU A 27 10.82 -2.28 16.28
N TYR A 28 10.56 -3.57 16.14
CA TYR A 28 11.12 -4.36 15.07
C TYR A 28 10.24 -4.29 13.82
N VAL A 29 10.87 -4.07 12.66
CA VAL A 29 10.25 -4.02 11.34
C VAL A 29 10.82 -5.12 10.44
N GLU A 30 10.11 -5.42 9.33
CA GLU A 30 10.46 -6.51 8.43
C GLU A 30 11.72 -6.24 7.63
N ASP A 31 11.87 -5.01 7.11
CA ASP A 31 12.98 -4.63 6.24
C ASP A 31 13.47 -3.20 6.56
N ILE A 32 14.63 -2.85 6.01
CA ILE A 32 15.23 -1.51 6.14
C ILE A 32 14.33 -0.42 5.53
N SER A 33 13.65 -0.76 4.43
CA SER A 33 12.73 0.15 3.75
C SER A 33 11.50 0.53 4.58
N ASP A 34 11.14 -0.29 5.61
CA ASP A 34 9.98 -0.05 6.47
C ASP A 34 10.29 0.96 7.57
N ILE A 35 11.58 1.20 7.86
CA ILE A 35 12.00 2.13 8.91
C ILE A 35 11.46 3.54 8.65
N SER A 36 11.56 4.03 7.40
CA SER A 36 11.07 5.36 7.02
C SER A 36 9.55 5.46 7.15
N PHE A 37 8.83 4.43 6.70
CA PHE A 37 7.38 4.36 6.80
C PHE A 37 6.91 4.40 8.27
N TRP A 38 7.44 3.53 9.13
CA TRP A 38 7.02 3.49 10.53
C TRP A 38 7.46 4.72 11.33
N LYS A 39 8.52 5.42 10.92
CA LYS A 39 8.90 6.72 11.51
C LYS A 39 7.80 7.78 11.37
N LEU A 40 6.96 7.74 10.33
CA LEU A 40 5.82 8.65 10.18
C LEU A 40 4.89 8.63 11.40
N PHE A 41 4.69 7.45 11.97
CA PHE A 41 3.80 7.23 13.12
C PHE A 41 4.51 7.40 14.47
N PHE A 42 5.82 7.21 14.51
CA PHE A 42 6.62 7.21 15.73
C PHE A 42 7.50 8.45 15.88
N ALA A 43 7.31 9.50 15.07
CA ALA A 43 8.14 10.70 15.08
C ALA A 43 8.25 11.37 16.45
N ASN A 44 7.15 11.37 17.24
CA ASN A 44 7.07 11.95 18.56
C ASN A 44 7.25 10.92 19.70
N SER A 45 7.53 9.66 19.37
CA SER A 45 7.73 8.60 20.33
C SER A 45 9.22 8.29 20.48
N ASN A 46 9.63 7.96 21.68
CA ASN A 46 11.03 7.63 21.92
C ASN A 46 11.31 6.13 21.77
N TYR A 47 10.70 5.47 20.73
CA TYR A 47 11.02 4.09 20.38
C TYR A 47 12.23 4.01 19.45
N GLU A 48 13.03 2.95 19.61
CA GLU A 48 14.11 2.62 18.68
C GLU A 48 13.55 1.72 17.57
N ILE A 49 13.52 2.20 16.31
CA ILE A 49 13.04 1.41 15.16
C ILE A 49 14.22 0.73 14.49
N LYS A 50 14.18 -0.59 14.33
CA LYS A 50 15.23 -1.35 13.68
C LYS A 50 14.76 -2.68 13.09
N ILE A 51 15.60 -3.24 12.22
CA ILE A 51 15.39 -4.57 11.65
C ILE A 51 15.63 -5.63 12.72
N PHE A 52 14.86 -6.71 12.67
CA PHE A 52 15.05 -7.85 13.54
C PHE A 52 16.40 -8.53 13.29
N GLN A 53 17.09 -8.85 14.37
CA GLN A 53 18.37 -9.57 14.33
C GLN A 53 18.24 -10.90 15.08
N ASN A 54 18.76 -11.96 14.48
CA ASN A 54 18.80 -13.26 15.15
C ASN A 54 19.92 -13.31 16.22
N GLU A 55 19.98 -14.46 16.91
CA GLU A 55 20.98 -14.74 17.96
C GLU A 55 22.44 -14.58 17.49
N LYS A 56 22.73 -14.66 16.20
CA LYS A 56 24.05 -14.50 15.59
C LYS A 56 24.30 -13.06 15.10
N ASN A 57 23.48 -12.10 15.52
CA ASN A 57 23.49 -10.71 15.05
C ASN A 57 23.38 -10.56 13.52
N LYS A 58 22.82 -11.57 12.83
CA LYS A 58 22.48 -11.46 11.41
C LYS A 58 21.12 -10.80 11.30
N CYS A 59 21.04 -9.74 10.51
CA CYS A 59 19.75 -9.18 10.10
C CYS A 59 18.96 -10.27 9.37
N ILE A 60 17.76 -10.53 9.84
CA ILE A 60 16.83 -11.45 9.21
C ILE A 60 15.64 -10.60 8.79
N THR A 61 15.36 -10.60 7.50
CA THR A 61 14.25 -9.92 6.90
C THR A 61 13.03 -10.84 6.75
N GLY A 62 11.85 -10.21 6.75
CA GLY A 62 10.59 -10.86 6.45
C GLY A 62 9.76 -11.25 7.68
N LYS A 63 8.45 -11.18 7.48
CA LYS A 63 7.37 -11.36 8.46
C LYS A 63 7.49 -12.63 9.31
N ARG A 64 7.89 -13.77 8.68
CA ARG A 64 7.96 -15.08 9.35
C ARG A 64 8.88 -15.14 10.57
N GLU A 65 9.93 -14.36 10.57
CA GLU A 65 10.84 -14.34 11.73
C GLU A 65 10.22 -13.50 12.86
N LEU A 66 9.50 -12.43 12.52
CA LEU A 66 8.78 -11.61 13.48
C LEU A 66 7.57 -12.35 14.08
N GLU A 67 6.88 -13.18 13.31
CA GLU A 67 5.78 -14.03 13.80
C GLU A 67 6.17 -14.88 15.01
N LYS A 68 7.41 -15.35 15.05
CA LYS A 68 7.92 -16.18 16.16
C LYS A 68 7.91 -15.48 17.52
N ILE A 69 7.91 -14.14 17.52
CA ILE A 69 7.96 -13.33 18.73
C ILE A 69 6.64 -12.60 19.04
N TYR A 70 5.60 -12.72 18.22
CA TYR A 70 4.31 -12.04 18.42
C TYR A 70 3.73 -12.23 19.83
N ASN A 71 3.79 -13.46 20.36
CA ASN A 71 3.32 -13.78 21.71
C ASN A 71 4.19 -13.15 22.82
N SER A 72 5.38 -12.68 22.51
CA SER A 72 6.29 -12.05 23.46
C SER A 72 6.25 -10.52 23.39
N CYS A 73 5.49 -9.97 22.43
CA CYS A 73 5.35 -8.53 22.28
C CYS A 73 4.68 -7.91 23.50
N ASN A 74 5.17 -6.76 23.90
CA ASN A 74 4.70 -5.98 25.04
C ASN A 74 5.07 -4.52 24.82
N LYS A 75 4.70 -3.60 25.72
CA LYS A 75 4.97 -2.16 25.53
C LYS A 75 6.44 -1.76 25.36
N TYR A 76 7.40 -2.61 25.71
CA TYR A 76 8.83 -2.36 25.48
C TYR A 76 9.37 -3.10 24.25
N LEU A 77 8.59 -3.98 23.67
CA LEU A 77 8.93 -4.80 22.51
C LEU A 77 7.76 -4.84 21.55
N LEU A 78 7.80 -3.98 20.57
CA LEU A 78 6.81 -3.90 19.49
C LEU A 78 7.33 -4.60 18.23
N VAL A 79 6.40 -5.05 17.44
CA VAL A 79 6.64 -5.56 16.07
C VAL A 79 5.72 -4.80 15.13
N ALA A 80 6.20 -4.46 13.94
CA ALA A 80 5.42 -3.85 12.90
C ALA A 80 5.66 -4.56 11.57
N VAL A 81 4.57 -4.97 10.92
CA VAL A 81 4.58 -5.83 9.73
C VAL A 81 3.57 -5.37 8.68
N ASP A 82 3.78 -5.81 7.45
CA ASP A 82 2.74 -5.76 6.44
C ASP A 82 1.63 -6.75 6.79
N SER A 83 0.38 -6.34 6.59
CA SER A 83 -0.76 -7.20 6.91
C SER A 83 -0.87 -8.39 5.97
N ASP A 84 -0.43 -8.24 4.73
CA ASP A 84 -0.76 -9.13 3.63
C ASP A 84 -2.28 -9.38 3.59
N TYR A 85 -2.73 -10.59 3.25
CA TYR A 85 -4.14 -10.98 3.36
C TYR A 85 -4.54 -11.46 4.75
N ASP A 86 -3.61 -11.56 5.69
CA ASP A 86 -3.87 -12.00 7.07
C ASP A 86 -4.86 -11.09 7.80
N TYR A 87 -4.87 -9.78 7.47
CA TYR A 87 -5.83 -8.85 8.05
C TYR A 87 -7.27 -9.09 7.56
N LEU A 88 -7.44 -9.44 6.28
CA LEU A 88 -8.74 -9.71 5.67
C LEU A 88 -9.19 -11.15 5.88
N CYS A 89 -8.26 -12.07 6.11
CA CYS A 89 -8.48 -13.49 6.29
C CYS A 89 -7.85 -13.97 7.61
N GLU A 90 -8.37 -13.51 8.76
CA GLU A 90 -7.81 -13.79 10.09
C GLU A 90 -7.70 -15.30 10.38
N ASN A 91 -8.58 -16.11 9.78
CA ASN A 91 -8.55 -17.56 9.93
C ASN A 91 -7.48 -18.25 9.09
N ASN A 92 -6.72 -17.51 8.29
CA ASN A 92 -5.69 -18.05 7.42
C ASN A 92 -4.55 -18.72 8.20
N SER A 93 -4.16 -18.13 9.34
CA SER A 93 -3.11 -18.69 10.20
C SER A 93 -3.28 -18.31 11.67
N PRO A 94 -2.71 -19.09 12.62
CA PRO A 94 -2.65 -18.67 14.02
C PRO A 94 -1.93 -17.32 14.22
N TYR A 95 -0.96 -16.99 13.36
CA TYR A 95 -0.23 -15.72 13.41
C TYR A 95 -1.09 -14.56 12.96
N ALA A 96 -1.99 -14.75 11.99
CA ALA A 96 -2.96 -13.75 11.56
C ALA A 96 -3.89 -13.35 12.73
N ILE A 97 -4.39 -14.35 13.49
CA ILE A 97 -5.21 -14.11 14.67
C ILE A 97 -4.43 -13.29 15.71
N ILE A 98 -3.16 -13.64 15.98
CA ILE A 98 -2.34 -12.90 16.94
C ILE A 98 -2.07 -11.48 16.44
N MET A 99 -1.70 -11.29 15.17
CA MET A 99 -1.44 -9.99 14.57
C MET A 99 -2.64 -9.04 14.72
N CYS A 100 -3.84 -9.54 14.46
CA CYS A 100 -5.05 -8.73 14.56
C CYS A 100 -5.42 -8.38 16.00
N ASN A 101 -5.20 -9.30 16.97
CA ASN A 101 -5.68 -9.16 18.34
C ASN A 101 -4.63 -8.67 19.34
N ASN A 102 -3.33 -8.82 19.06
CA ASN A 102 -2.28 -8.34 19.96
C ASN A 102 -2.05 -6.82 19.76
N PRO A 103 -2.25 -5.97 20.80
CA PRO A 103 -2.08 -4.55 20.69
C PRO A 103 -0.62 -4.13 20.38
N PHE A 104 0.35 -4.97 20.69
CA PHE A 104 1.78 -4.71 20.52
C PHE A 104 2.34 -5.21 19.18
N VAL A 105 1.52 -5.85 18.37
CA VAL A 105 1.83 -6.23 16.98
C VAL A 105 1.11 -5.24 16.06
N LEU A 106 1.85 -4.29 15.54
CA LEU A 106 1.36 -3.29 14.59
C LEU A 106 1.33 -3.88 13.19
N HIS A 107 0.40 -3.42 12.38
CA HIS A 107 0.30 -3.86 10.99
C HIS A 107 -0.35 -2.78 10.13
N THR A 108 -0.29 -2.91 8.80
CA THR A 108 -0.67 -1.85 7.85
C THR A 108 -2.18 -1.66 7.66
N PHE A 109 -3.05 -2.53 8.20
CA PHE A 109 -4.52 -2.50 8.00
C PHE A 109 -4.97 -2.50 6.53
N SER A 110 -4.06 -2.78 5.63
CA SER A 110 -4.23 -3.01 4.19
C SER A 110 -3.25 -4.11 3.79
N HIS A 111 -2.98 -4.32 2.49
CA HIS A 111 -2.03 -5.38 2.14
C HIS A 111 -0.62 -5.05 2.66
N ALA A 112 -0.07 -3.87 2.31
CA ALA A 112 1.31 -3.50 2.60
C ALA A 112 1.45 -1.98 2.81
N LYS A 113 2.64 -1.50 3.15
CA LYS A 113 2.93 -0.06 3.30
C LYS A 113 2.62 0.75 2.05
N GLU A 114 2.86 0.20 0.84
CA GLU A 114 2.52 0.84 -0.43
C GLU A 114 1.02 1.17 -0.50
N SER A 115 0.19 0.26 0.00
CA SER A 115 -1.27 0.45 0.08
C SER A 115 -1.67 1.62 0.99
N VAL A 116 -0.87 1.91 2.02
CA VAL A 116 -1.07 3.06 2.91
C VAL A 116 -0.58 4.34 2.24
N ILE A 117 0.61 4.29 1.64
CA ILE A 117 1.26 5.44 1.00
C ILE A 117 0.42 5.93 -0.20
N TYR A 118 0.01 5.04 -1.09
CA TYR A 118 -0.69 5.41 -2.33
C TYR A 118 -2.19 5.65 -2.13
N SER A 119 -2.52 6.48 -1.13
CA SER A 119 -3.86 7.04 -0.99
C SER A 119 -4.19 8.02 -2.13
N VAL A 120 -5.47 8.29 -2.36
CA VAL A 120 -5.89 9.27 -3.36
C VAL A 120 -5.26 10.64 -3.09
N GLU A 121 -5.22 11.06 -1.82
CA GLU A 121 -4.63 12.34 -1.41
C GLU A 121 -3.14 12.42 -1.76
N TYR A 122 -2.41 11.30 -1.62
CA TYR A 122 -1.01 11.26 -2.02
C TYR A 122 -0.83 11.35 -3.53
N ILE A 123 -1.63 10.60 -4.26
CA ILE A 123 -1.60 10.63 -5.73
C ILE A 123 -1.97 12.03 -6.24
N ASP A 124 -3.01 12.67 -5.69
CA ASP A 124 -3.40 14.02 -6.07
C ASP A 124 -2.29 15.03 -5.76
N PHE A 125 -1.59 14.87 -4.63
CA PHE A 125 -0.42 15.68 -4.34
C PHE A 125 0.67 15.51 -5.42
N ILE A 126 1.01 14.29 -5.83
CA ILE A 126 1.95 14.06 -6.93
C ILE A 126 1.44 14.69 -8.22
N LEU A 127 0.17 14.48 -8.56
CA LEU A 127 -0.44 15.05 -9.75
C LEU A 127 -0.41 16.58 -9.76
N SER A 128 -0.48 17.23 -8.60
CA SER A 128 -0.34 18.67 -8.46
C SER A 128 1.07 19.19 -8.81
N LYS A 129 2.09 18.32 -8.77
CA LYS A 129 3.47 18.63 -9.18
C LYS A 129 3.71 18.43 -10.68
N LEU A 130 2.87 17.60 -11.31
CA LEU A 130 2.96 17.29 -12.74
C LEU A 130 2.23 18.36 -13.58
N CYS A 131 2.57 19.63 -13.37
CA CYS A 131 2.04 20.77 -14.14
C CYS A 131 3.05 21.92 -14.12
N LEU A 132 3.03 22.78 -15.14
CA LEU A 132 3.86 23.98 -15.21
C LEU A 132 3.03 25.23 -15.53
N TYR A 133 2.26 25.21 -16.61
CA TYR A 133 1.48 26.35 -17.07
C TYR A 133 -0.02 26.15 -16.96
N LYS A 134 -0.50 24.91 -17.06
CA LYS A 134 -1.93 24.59 -17.05
C LYS A 134 -2.37 24.05 -15.69
N ASP A 135 -3.52 24.51 -15.24
CA ASP A 135 -4.26 23.87 -14.14
C ASP A 135 -5.03 22.64 -14.68
N TYR A 136 -4.89 21.52 -13.98
CA TYR A 136 -5.54 20.24 -14.28
C TYR A 136 -6.52 19.85 -13.18
N SER A 137 -7.17 20.82 -12.52
CA SER A 137 -8.11 20.62 -11.42
C SER A 137 -9.32 19.75 -11.80
N ASP A 138 -9.67 19.70 -13.10
CA ASP A 138 -10.75 18.84 -13.61
C ASP A 138 -10.41 17.33 -13.62
N PHE A 139 -9.15 16.97 -13.42
CA PHE A 139 -8.75 15.58 -13.37
C PHE A 139 -8.96 14.99 -11.98
N SER A 140 -9.74 13.91 -11.88
CA SER A 140 -10.01 13.21 -10.63
C SER A 140 -9.33 11.83 -10.58
N SER A 141 -8.29 11.69 -9.78
CA SER A 141 -7.65 10.39 -9.53
C SER A 141 -8.60 9.47 -8.75
N ASP A 142 -9.42 10.03 -7.87
CA ASP A 142 -10.42 9.29 -7.10
C ASP A 142 -11.40 8.54 -8.01
N PHE A 143 -11.90 9.20 -9.07
CA PHE A 143 -12.75 8.54 -10.07
C PHE A 143 -12.07 7.36 -10.73
N PHE A 144 -10.80 7.51 -11.11
CA PHE A 144 -10.03 6.46 -11.77
C PHE A 144 -9.86 5.23 -10.86
N PHE A 145 -9.38 5.42 -9.64
CA PHE A 145 -9.13 4.33 -8.70
C PHE A 145 -10.41 3.66 -8.20
N LYS A 146 -11.49 4.43 -8.00
CA LYS A 146 -12.81 3.88 -7.67
C LYS A 146 -13.36 3.03 -8.82
N SER A 147 -13.23 3.50 -10.06
CA SER A 147 -13.70 2.75 -11.23
C SER A 147 -12.96 1.42 -11.37
N ILE A 148 -11.63 1.41 -11.24
CA ILE A 148 -10.85 0.16 -11.23
C ILE A 148 -11.32 -0.74 -10.08
N SER A 149 -11.41 -0.20 -8.86
CA SER A 149 -11.83 -0.96 -7.69
C SER A 149 -13.20 -1.61 -7.87
N ASN A 150 -14.17 -0.88 -8.39
CA ASN A 150 -15.52 -1.40 -8.66
C ASN A 150 -15.51 -2.54 -9.67
N ILE A 151 -14.67 -2.45 -10.72
CA ILE A 151 -14.56 -3.50 -11.75
C ILE A 151 -13.96 -4.77 -11.17
N ILE A 152 -12.90 -4.66 -10.37
CA ILE A 152 -12.18 -5.83 -9.82
C ILE A 152 -12.81 -6.39 -8.54
N TYR A 153 -13.67 -5.63 -7.85
CA TYR A 153 -14.25 -5.99 -6.54
C TYR A 153 -14.89 -7.38 -6.49
N PRO A 154 -15.77 -7.76 -7.45
CA PRO A 154 -16.43 -9.06 -7.39
C PRO A 154 -15.43 -10.22 -7.38
N LEU A 155 -14.43 -10.15 -8.26
CA LEU A 155 -13.40 -11.18 -8.36
C LEU A 155 -12.50 -11.21 -7.13
N PHE A 156 -12.15 -10.04 -6.58
CA PHE A 156 -11.31 -9.93 -5.39
C PHE A 156 -11.98 -10.56 -4.17
N VAL A 157 -13.26 -10.26 -3.96
CA VAL A 157 -14.05 -10.83 -2.86
C VAL A 157 -14.24 -12.34 -3.02
N ASP A 158 -14.50 -12.83 -4.24
CA ASP A 158 -14.59 -14.26 -4.54
C ASP A 158 -13.31 -15.00 -4.12
N LYS A 159 -12.16 -14.50 -4.51
CA LYS A 159 -10.86 -15.13 -4.18
C LYS A 159 -10.51 -15.02 -2.70
N LEU A 160 -10.83 -13.90 -2.04
CA LEU A 160 -10.64 -13.79 -0.59
C LEU A 160 -11.55 -14.76 0.18
N TYR A 161 -12.79 -14.94 -0.27
CA TYR A 161 -13.70 -15.89 0.34
C TYR A 161 -13.17 -17.32 0.27
N GLU A 162 -12.62 -17.73 -0.88
CA GLU A 162 -11.95 -19.03 -1.01
C GLU A 162 -10.80 -19.20 0.00
N ILE A 163 -9.95 -18.16 0.17
CA ILE A 163 -8.84 -18.19 1.12
C ILE A 163 -9.34 -18.29 2.56
N ASN A 164 -10.34 -17.47 2.92
CA ASN A 164 -10.87 -17.40 4.29
C ASN A 164 -11.57 -18.69 4.74
N ASN A 165 -12.08 -19.47 3.80
CA ASN A 165 -12.79 -20.74 4.09
C ASN A 165 -11.89 -21.97 4.08
N LEU A 166 -10.59 -21.81 3.89
CA LEU A 166 -9.65 -22.91 4.02
C LEU A 166 -9.56 -23.36 5.49
N PRO A 167 -9.45 -24.67 5.76
CA PRO A 167 -9.27 -25.16 7.12
C PRO A 167 -8.00 -24.59 7.78
N LEU A 168 -8.11 -24.14 9.01
CA LEU A 168 -6.98 -23.70 9.83
C LEU A 168 -5.88 -24.77 9.84
N GLY A 169 -4.64 -24.33 9.56
CA GLY A 169 -3.48 -25.21 9.53
C GLY A 169 -3.13 -25.78 8.16
N ASN A 170 -3.94 -25.54 7.13
CA ASN A 170 -3.62 -25.94 5.75
C ASN A 170 -2.76 -24.89 5.02
N TYR A 171 -1.61 -24.58 5.63
CA TYR A 171 -0.71 -23.51 5.20
C TYR A 171 -0.32 -23.59 3.70
N HIS A 172 -0.09 -24.79 3.17
CA HIS A 172 0.28 -24.94 1.76
C HIS A 172 -0.86 -24.56 0.81
N SER A 173 -2.09 -24.98 1.11
CA SER A 173 -3.26 -24.62 0.29
C SER A 173 -3.54 -23.12 0.34
N SER A 174 -3.43 -22.52 1.51
CA SER A 174 -3.58 -21.08 1.70
C SER A 174 -2.54 -20.29 0.90
N LYS A 175 -1.27 -20.68 0.99
CA LYS A 175 -0.19 -20.05 0.22
C LYS A 175 -0.44 -20.12 -1.27
N ASN A 176 -0.82 -21.29 -1.80
CA ASN A 176 -1.09 -21.47 -3.23
C ASN A 176 -2.25 -20.59 -3.70
N LYS A 177 -3.33 -20.46 -2.90
CA LYS A 177 -4.47 -19.60 -3.22
C LYS A 177 -4.08 -18.11 -3.18
N ILE A 178 -3.23 -17.70 -2.27
CA ILE A 178 -2.68 -16.33 -2.21
C ILE A 178 -1.79 -16.05 -3.43
N GLU A 179 -0.95 -17.00 -3.85
CA GLU A 179 -0.12 -16.87 -5.04
C GLU A 179 -0.99 -16.81 -6.31
N GLU A 180 -2.05 -17.62 -6.39
CA GLU A 180 -3.06 -17.55 -7.47
C GLU A 180 -3.74 -16.17 -7.52
N LEU A 181 -4.23 -15.66 -6.39
CA LEU A 181 -4.84 -14.34 -6.28
C LEU A 181 -3.87 -13.24 -6.78
N ASN A 182 -2.63 -13.25 -6.31
CA ASN A 182 -1.62 -12.29 -6.72
C ASN A 182 -1.34 -12.35 -8.22
N SER A 183 -1.23 -13.55 -8.79
CA SER A 183 -0.99 -13.75 -10.22
C SER A 183 -2.16 -13.26 -11.09
N ILE A 184 -3.41 -13.50 -10.66
CA ILE A 184 -4.61 -13.01 -11.33
C ILE A 184 -4.58 -11.48 -11.41
N PHE A 185 -4.38 -10.79 -10.28
CA PHE A 185 -4.41 -9.32 -10.26
C PHE A 185 -3.20 -8.69 -10.94
N GLU A 186 -2.04 -9.32 -10.88
CA GLU A 186 -0.88 -8.91 -11.68
C GLU A 186 -1.20 -8.98 -13.19
N ASN A 187 -1.80 -10.08 -13.65
CA ASN A 187 -2.20 -10.26 -15.06
C ASN A 187 -3.30 -9.26 -15.49
N ILE A 188 -4.26 -8.97 -14.62
CA ILE A 188 -5.32 -8.00 -14.92
C ILE A 188 -4.72 -6.60 -15.04
N LEU A 189 -3.88 -6.19 -14.07
CA LEU A 189 -3.36 -4.84 -14.02
C LEU A 189 -2.22 -4.57 -15.01
N ASN A 190 -1.60 -5.60 -15.59
CA ASN A 190 -0.66 -5.43 -16.72
C ASN A 190 -1.28 -4.67 -17.89
N ILE A 191 -2.62 -4.72 -18.05
CA ILE A 191 -3.34 -3.97 -19.10
C ILE A 191 -3.07 -2.46 -19.02
N ILE A 192 -2.77 -1.94 -17.84
CA ILE A 192 -2.49 -0.51 -17.62
C ILE A 192 -1.20 -0.12 -18.31
N GLY A 193 -0.11 -0.87 -18.08
CA GLY A 193 1.17 -0.65 -18.75
C GLY A 193 1.14 -0.92 -20.24
N ASP A 194 0.38 -1.94 -20.67
CA ASP A 194 0.28 -2.33 -22.08
C ASP A 194 -0.56 -1.33 -22.92
N ASN A 195 -1.44 -0.55 -22.28
CA ASN A 195 -2.39 0.33 -22.94
C ASN A 195 -2.35 1.78 -22.40
N GLU A 196 -1.20 2.29 -22.00
CA GLU A 196 -1.04 3.65 -21.45
C GLU A 196 -1.68 4.73 -22.33
N GLY A 197 -1.60 4.58 -23.65
CA GLY A 197 -2.21 5.51 -24.59
C GLY A 197 -3.73 5.60 -24.54
N LEU A 198 -4.40 4.58 -23.98
CA LEU A 198 -5.86 4.49 -23.87
C LEU A 198 -6.39 4.91 -22.49
N ILE A 199 -5.51 5.11 -21.51
CA ILE A 199 -5.94 5.49 -20.14
C ILE A 199 -6.41 6.94 -20.13
N ILE A 200 -5.67 7.82 -20.79
CA ILE A 200 -5.87 9.27 -20.76
C ILE A 200 -5.81 9.82 -22.18
N SER A 201 -6.81 10.64 -22.52
CA SER A 201 -6.87 11.35 -23.80
C SER A 201 -5.74 12.39 -23.93
N ASP A 202 -5.57 12.92 -25.16
CA ASP A 202 -4.61 14.03 -25.38
C ASP A 202 -5.01 15.31 -24.64
N GLU A 203 -6.27 15.44 -24.20
CA GLU A 203 -6.78 16.50 -23.33
C GLU A 203 -6.58 16.21 -21.82
N CYS A 204 -5.88 15.14 -21.49
CA CYS A 204 -5.65 14.68 -20.11
C CYS A 204 -6.92 14.28 -19.34
N LYS A 205 -7.91 13.70 -20.02
CA LYS A 205 -9.13 13.12 -19.42
C LYS A 205 -9.07 11.60 -19.44
N VAL A 206 -9.60 10.96 -18.41
CA VAL A 206 -9.72 9.49 -18.37
C VAL A 206 -10.65 9.01 -19.47
N MET A 207 -10.27 7.95 -20.19
CA MET A 207 -11.02 7.41 -21.31
C MET A 207 -11.88 6.20 -20.89
N ASP A 208 -13.17 6.21 -21.22
CA ASP A 208 -14.09 5.11 -20.88
C ASP A 208 -13.69 3.77 -21.53
N GLY A 209 -13.11 3.81 -22.72
CA GLY A 209 -12.64 2.61 -23.42
C GLY A 209 -11.60 1.80 -22.67
N PHE A 210 -10.80 2.44 -21.79
CA PHE A 210 -9.89 1.72 -20.91
C PHE A 210 -10.65 0.84 -19.90
N PHE A 211 -11.73 1.34 -19.31
CA PHE A 211 -12.52 0.56 -18.34
C PHE A 211 -13.26 -0.60 -19.01
N GLU A 212 -13.63 -0.49 -20.28
CA GLU A 212 -14.20 -1.63 -21.06
C GLU A 212 -13.17 -2.74 -21.22
N LEU A 213 -11.94 -2.40 -21.64
CA LEU A 213 -10.86 -3.37 -21.74
C LEU A 213 -10.55 -4.04 -20.38
N LEU A 214 -10.62 -3.29 -19.30
CA LEU A 214 -10.42 -3.85 -17.96
C LEU A 214 -11.54 -4.83 -17.58
N ARG A 215 -12.81 -4.50 -17.89
CA ARG A 215 -13.96 -5.41 -17.67
C ARG A 215 -13.80 -6.70 -18.47
N ASP A 216 -13.41 -6.58 -19.75
CA ASP A 216 -13.17 -7.75 -20.62
C ASP A 216 -12.07 -8.64 -20.03
N LYS A 217 -10.98 -8.03 -19.54
CA LYS A 217 -9.89 -8.77 -18.90
C LYS A 217 -10.33 -9.49 -17.63
N VAL A 218 -11.11 -8.83 -16.79
CA VAL A 218 -11.67 -9.43 -15.55
C VAL A 218 -12.62 -10.57 -15.87
N SER A 219 -13.42 -10.45 -16.94
CA SER A 219 -14.40 -11.49 -17.35
C SER A 219 -13.77 -12.82 -17.76
N LEU A 220 -12.46 -12.84 -18.03
CA LEU A 220 -11.73 -14.09 -18.29
C LEU A 220 -11.59 -14.98 -17.03
N TYR A 221 -11.85 -14.43 -15.86
CA TYR A 221 -11.76 -15.13 -14.58
C TYR A 221 -13.17 -15.36 -14.00
N PRO A 222 -13.69 -16.60 -14.04
CA PRO A 222 -15.01 -16.88 -13.53
C PRO A 222 -15.08 -16.71 -12.02
N LEU A 223 -16.23 -16.26 -11.52
CA LEU A 223 -16.53 -16.27 -10.08
C LEU A 223 -16.95 -17.68 -9.67
N ASN A 224 -16.45 -18.14 -8.53
CA ASN A 224 -16.76 -19.45 -7.98
C ASN A 224 -17.94 -19.39 -6.99
N VAL A 225 -18.25 -18.20 -6.50
CA VAL A 225 -19.37 -17.99 -5.54
C VAL A 225 -20.32 -16.89 -6.03
N ASN A 226 -21.59 -17.04 -5.67
CA ASN A 226 -22.55 -15.94 -5.82
C ASN A 226 -22.38 -14.96 -4.67
N LEU A 227 -22.05 -13.71 -4.98
CA LEU A 227 -21.81 -12.68 -3.96
C LEU A 227 -23.01 -12.47 -3.02
N ASN A 228 -24.23 -12.69 -3.48
CA ASN A 228 -25.44 -12.61 -2.64
C ASN A 228 -25.50 -13.70 -1.57
N GLU A 229 -24.75 -14.78 -1.72
CA GLU A 229 -24.70 -15.89 -0.76
C GLU A 229 -23.64 -15.68 0.33
N ILE A 230 -22.76 -14.68 0.17
CA ILE A 230 -21.66 -14.38 1.06
C ILE A 230 -21.76 -13.00 1.74
N ASP A 231 -22.97 -12.45 1.88
CA ASP A 231 -23.23 -11.14 2.49
C ASP A 231 -22.59 -10.98 3.88
N GLY A 232 -22.54 -12.05 4.68
CA GLY A 232 -21.87 -12.06 5.97
C GLY A 232 -20.37 -11.76 5.84
N PHE A 233 -19.71 -12.34 4.84
CA PHE A 233 -18.29 -12.09 4.57
C PHE A 233 -18.06 -10.69 4.01
N ILE A 234 -18.91 -10.22 3.12
CA ILE A 234 -18.87 -8.84 2.59
C ILE A 234 -19.02 -7.84 3.74
N THR A 235 -19.95 -8.07 4.66
CA THR A 235 -20.14 -7.24 5.86
C THR A 235 -18.88 -7.23 6.74
N TYR A 236 -18.23 -8.38 6.90
CA TYR A 236 -16.96 -8.49 7.62
C TYR A 236 -15.86 -7.69 6.92
N LEU A 237 -15.69 -7.80 5.61
CA LEU A 237 -14.70 -7.04 4.85
C LEU A 237 -14.93 -5.52 4.95
N ASN A 238 -16.20 -5.09 4.89
CA ASN A 238 -16.56 -3.68 5.08
C ASN A 238 -16.14 -3.15 6.46
N LYS A 239 -16.32 -3.97 7.53
CA LYS A 239 -15.85 -3.61 8.87
C LYS A 239 -14.32 -3.51 8.96
N LYS A 240 -13.60 -4.24 8.10
CA LYS A 240 -12.15 -4.15 7.94
C LYS A 240 -11.71 -2.97 7.06
N GLY A 241 -12.65 -2.20 6.52
CA GLY A 241 -12.39 -1.04 5.69
C GLY A 241 -12.29 -1.33 4.19
N LEU A 242 -12.42 -2.60 3.76
CA LEU A 242 -12.45 -2.96 2.35
C LEU A 242 -13.89 -2.84 1.83
N ASN A 243 -14.07 -2.06 0.75
CA ASN A 243 -15.34 -1.93 0.04
C ASN A 243 -15.09 -1.82 -1.47
N LYS A 244 -16.16 -1.72 -2.25
CA LYS A 244 -16.08 -1.67 -3.72
C LYS A 244 -15.26 -0.48 -4.26
N ASP A 245 -15.10 0.60 -3.50
CA ASP A 245 -14.47 1.83 -4.00
C ASP A 245 -12.95 1.86 -3.72
N ASN A 246 -12.42 0.92 -2.90
CA ASN A 246 -11.03 0.98 -2.45
C ASN A 246 -10.24 -0.34 -2.56
N VAL A 247 -10.74 -1.32 -3.33
CA VAL A 247 -10.06 -2.63 -3.50
C VAL A 247 -8.61 -2.48 -3.94
N TYR A 248 -8.31 -1.49 -4.77
CA TYR A 248 -6.95 -1.26 -5.25
C TYR A 248 -5.92 -1.18 -4.10
N ARG A 249 -6.32 -0.70 -2.93
CA ARG A 249 -5.47 -0.57 -1.74
C ARG A 249 -5.25 -1.89 -0.98
N PHE A 250 -5.90 -2.96 -1.40
CA PHE A 250 -5.80 -4.29 -0.78
C PHE A 250 -5.13 -5.31 -1.70
N ILE A 251 -4.72 -4.90 -2.89
CA ILE A 251 -3.89 -5.70 -3.79
C ILE A 251 -2.47 -5.74 -3.23
N LYS A 252 -1.71 -6.79 -3.58
CA LYS A 252 -0.30 -6.94 -3.22
C LYS A 252 0.49 -5.65 -3.51
N GLY A 253 1.25 -5.16 -2.51
CA GLY A 253 1.89 -3.83 -2.55
C GLY A 253 2.74 -3.58 -3.78
N HIS A 254 3.66 -4.49 -4.13
CA HIS A 254 4.46 -4.36 -5.36
C HIS A 254 3.62 -4.41 -6.65
N THR A 255 2.55 -5.22 -6.68
CA THR A 255 1.63 -5.23 -7.84
C THR A 255 0.88 -3.90 -7.95
N LEU A 256 0.45 -3.34 -6.82
CA LEU A 256 -0.15 -2.01 -6.78
C LEU A 256 0.79 -0.95 -7.34
N GLU A 257 2.03 -0.91 -6.85
CA GLU A 257 3.02 0.08 -7.25
C GLU A 257 3.42 -0.07 -8.72
N ASP A 258 3.89 -1.28 -9.11
CA ASP A 258 4.50 -1.53 -10.42
C ASP A 258 3.50 -1.61 -11.58
N LYS A 259 2.26 -2.08 -11.29
CA LYS A 259 1.26 -2.37 -12.35
C LYS A 259 0.11 -1.37 -12.41
N LEU A 260 -0.09 -0.59 -11.36
CA LEU A 260 -1.18 0.38 -11.31
C LEU A 260 -0.64 1.81 -11.14
N ILE A 261 0.05 2.10 -10.05
CA ILE A 261 0.40 3.48 -9.69
C ILE A 261 1.45 4.06 -10.63
N TYR A 262 2.58 3.38 -10.80
CA TYR A 262 3.67 3.87 -11.64
C TYR A 262 3.26 4.04 -13.11
N PRO A 263 2.63 3.07 -13.78
CA PRO A 263 2.16 3.23 -15.16
C PRO A 263 1.12 4.35 -15.30
N PHE A 264 0.19 4.46 -14.36
CA PHE A 264 -0.81 5.54 -14.36
C PHE A 264 -0.15 6.93 -14.28
N LEU A 265 0.76 7.15 -13.35
CA LEU A 265 1.47 8.42 -13.20
C LEU A 265 2.36 8.72 -14.40
N ARG A 266 3.02 7.71 -14.97
CA ARG A 266 3.83 7.84 -16.18
C ARG A 266 2.99 8.28 -17.36
N CYS A 267 1.82 7.70 -17.54
CA CYS A 267 0.89 8.10 -18.58
C CYS A 267 0.50 9.58 -18.46
N ILE A 268 0.13 10.02 -17.26
CA ILE A 268 -0.22 11.43 -17.01
C ILE A 268 0.97 12.36 -17.24
N HIS A 269 2.13 11.99 -16.74
CA HIS A 269 3.35 12.76 -16.93
C HIS A 269 3.64 13.02 -18.41
N GLU A 270 3.65 11.98 -19.24
CA GLU A 270 3.94 12.13 -20.68
C GLU A 270 2.84 12.91 -21.41
N LYS A 271 1.58 12.67 -21.09
CA LYS A 271 0.44 13.40 -21.69
C LYS A 271 0.44 14.88 -21.32
N ARG A 272 0.67 15.22 -20.06
CA ARG A 272 0.73 16.63 -19.61
C ARG A 272 1.94 17.36 -20.21
N LYS A 273 3.10 16.72 -20.22
CA LYS A 273 4.31 17.26 -20.85
C LYS A 273 4.09 17.57 -22.34
N LYS A 274 3.48 16.63 -23.08
CA LYS A 274 3.13 16.83 -24.49
C LYS A 274 2.13 17.97 -24.64
N TYR A 275 1.02 17.92 -23.89
CA TYR A 275 -0.02 18.93 -23.96
C TYR A 275 0.51 20.35 -23.70
N GLU A 276 1.32 20.54 -22.66
CA GLU A 276 1.87 21.85 -22.34
C GLU A 276 2.88 22.32 -23.40
N SER A 277 3.64 21.41 -24.01
CA SER A 277 4.56 21.74 -25.11
C SER A 277 3.81 22.17 -26.37
N ASP A 278 2.75 21.42 -26.74
CA ASP A 278 1.98 21.66 -27.97
C ASP A 278 1.11 22.93 -27.90
N ASN A 279 0.70 23.32 -26.70
CA ASN A 279 -0.18 24.49 -26.49
C ASN A 279 0.58 25.81 -26.23
N ILE A 280 1.91 25.84 -26.40
CA ILE A 280 2.66 27.10 -26.37
C ILE A 280 2.32 27.94 -27.63
N PRO A 281 1.86 29.18 -27.49
CA PRO A 281 1.41 30.01 -28.60
C PRO A 281 2.50 30.26 -29.66
N ASP A 282 2.13 30.24 -30.97
CA ASP A 282 3.05 30.43 -32.08
C ASP A 282 3.56 31.86 -32.21
N TYR A 283 2.83 32.86 -31.66
CA TYR A 283 3.26 34.27 -31.72
C TYR A 283 4.49 34.57 -30.87
N GLU A 284 4.95 33.60 -30.07
CA GLU A 284 6.13 33.77 -29.24
C GLU A 284 7.46 33.69 -30.04
N GLY A 285 7.44 33.23 -31.29
CA GLY A 285 8.60 33.18 -32.18
C GLY A 285 9.76 32.38 -31.62
N LYS A 286 10.97 32.99 -31.52
CA LYS A 286 12.17 32.33 -30.97
C LYS A 286 12.02 31.91 -29.53
N GLN A 287 11.22 32.63 -28.74
CA GLN A 287 10.93 32.28 -27.33
C GLN A 287 10.13 31.01 -27.19
N LYS A 288 9.34 30.61 -28.21
CA LYS A 288 8.58 29.35 -28.18
C LYS A 288 9.51 28.14 -27.98
N GLY A 289 10.63 28.07 -28.71
CA GLY A 289 11.59 26.98 -28.53
C GLY A 289 12.22 26.93 -27.14
N GLU A 290 12.51 28.10 -26.56
CA GLU A 290 13.03 28.19 -25.19
C GLU A 290 12.01 27.72 -24.17
N ARG A 291 10.72 28.06 -24.32
CA ARG A 291 9.64 27.63 -23.43
C ARG A 291 9.36 26.14 -23.55
N ILE A 292 9.38 25.57 -24.75
CA ILE A 292 9.33 24.11 -24.94
C ILE A 292 10.48 23.44 -24.16
N GLY A 293 11.69 24.01 -24.27
CA GLY A 293 12.85 23.56 -23.50
C GLY A 293 12.62 23.63 -21.97
N GLN A 294 11.94 24.67 -21.48
CA GLN A 294 11.58 24.84 -20.07
C GLN A 294 10.57 23.77 -19.62
N VAL A 295 9.53 23.50 -20.43
CA VAL A 295 8.57 22.40 -20.16
C VAL A 295 9.31 21.08 -20.05
N HIS A 296 10.13 20.72 -21.03
CA HIS A 296 10.89 19.48 -21.03
C HIS A 296 11.84 19.39 -19.83
N ASN A 297 12.53 20.46 -19.48
CA ASN A 297 13.41 20.49 -18.31
C ASN A 297 12.62 20.32 -17.01
N HIS A 298 11.47 20.97 -16.87
CA HIS A 298 10.61 20.83 -15.69
C HIS A 298 10.17 19.38 -15.51
N PHE A 299 9.53 18.79 -16.53
CA PHE A 299 9.03 17.43 -16.44
C PHE A 299 10.15 16.38 -16.27
N ASN A 300 11.28 16.53 -16.96
CA ASN A 300 12.37 15.55 -16.89
C ASN A 300 13.23 15.66 -15.63
N LYS A 301 13.32 16.83 -14.98
CA LYS A 301 14.23 17.06 -13.85
C LYS A 301 13.50 17.25 -12.52
N ASN A 302 12.38 18.00 -12.54
CA ASN A 302 11.67 18.38 -11.32
C ASN A 302 10.48 17.45 -11.02
N CYS A 303 9.98 16.77 -12.07
CA CYS A 303 8.80 15.91 -11.99
C CYS A 303 9.13 14.44 -12.27
N ASP A 304 10.37 14.01 -12.01
CA ASP A 304 10.71 12.59 -12.08
C ASP A 304 9.82 11.79 -11.10
N ILE A 305 9.03 10.88 -11.67
CA ILE A 305 8.00 10.14 -10.92
C ILE A 305 8.60 9.31 -9.79
N SER A 306 9.73 8.64 -10.06
CA SER A 306 10.41 7.83 -9.06
C SER A 306 10.85 8.69 -7.87
N THR A 307 11.42 9.86 -8.15
CA THR A 307 11.80 10.82 -7.10
C THR A 307 10.59 11.35 -6.35
N LEU A 308 9.49 11.70 -7.05
CA LEU A 308 8.27 12.20 -6.44
C LEU A 308 7.62 11.15 -5.52
N LEU A 309 7.56 9.89 -5.95
CA LEU A 309 6.98 8.79 -5.16
C LEU A 309 7.74 8.53 -3.85
N HIS A 310 9.05 8.79 -3.80
CA HIS A 310 9.85 8.46 -2.62
C HIS A 310 10.17 9.68 -1.73
N SER A 311 10.17 10.90 -2.27
CA SER A 311 10.70 12.07 -1.57
C SER A 311 9.71 12.84 -0.70
N HIS A 312 8.40 12.60 -0.84
CA HIS A 312 7.38 13.45 -0.24
C HIS A 312 6.46 12.77 0.79
N MET A 313 6.72 11.51 1.13
CA MET A 313 5.91 10.76 2.11
C MET A 313 5.80 11.48 3.47
N GLU A 314 6.86 12.17 3.89
CA GLU A 314 6.89 12.84 5.20
C GLU A 314 6.03 14.12 5.27
N ASN A 315 5.65 14.69 4.12
CA ASN A 315 4.98 15.98 4.03
C ASN A 315 3.46 15.89 3.90
N ILE A 316 2.90 14.68 3.85
CA ILE A 316 1.49 14.48 3.59
C ILE A 316 0.70 14.36 4.88
N LYS A 317 -0.35 15.15 4.94
CA LYS A 317 -1.36 15.04 5.99
C LYS A 317 -2.44 14.05 5.55
N TYR A 318 -2.31 12.81 5.98
CA TYR A 318 -3.32 11.75 5.75
C TYR A 318 -4.57 11.94 6.64
N ASN A 319 -5.12 13.16 6.67
CA ASN A 319 -6.15 13.53 7.66
C ASN A 319 -7.45 12.75 7.52
N ASN A 320 -7.78 12.26 6.33
CA ASN A 320 -9.04 11.58 6.04
C ASN A 320 -8.87 10.11 5.62
N ASP A 321 -7.65 9.59 5.66
CA ASP A 321 -7.38 8.21 5.27
C ASP A 321 -7.70 7.24 6.40
N LEU A 322 -8.69 6.36 6.19
CA LEU A 322 -9.14 5.40 7.19
C LEU A 322 -8.04 4.39 7.58
N ILE A 323 -7.23 3.94 6.61
CA ILE A 323 -6.17 2.96 6.86
C ILE A 323 -5.09 3.60 7.72
N PHE A 324 -4.67 4.81 7.36
CA PHE A 324 -3.71 5.59 8.14
C PHE A 324 -4.23 5.87 9.56
N SER A 325 -5.50 6.25 9.69
CA SER A 325 -6.14 6.50 10.99
C SER A 325 -6.16 5.24 11.86
N ASN A 326 -6.46 4.06 11.30
CA ASN A 326 -6.45 2.80 12.03
C ASN A 326 -5.05 2.45 12.59
N ILE A 327 -3.99 2.69 11.82
CA ILE A 327 -2.60 2.52 12.31
C ILE A 327 -2.35 3.46 13.48
N LYS A 328 -2.67 4.75 13.30
CA LYS A 328 -2.47 5.77 14.32
C LYS A 328 -3.24 5.45 15.60
N ASP A 329 -4.51 5.11 15.49
CA ASP A 329 -5.36 4.74 16.63
C ASP A 329 -4.81 3.53 17.41
N LYS A 330 -4.25 2.54 16.70
CA LYS A 330 -3.61 1.39 17.34
C LYS A 330 -2.36 1.81 18.12
N ILE A 331 -1.57 2.73 17.57
CA ILE A 331 -0.35 3.27 18.23
C ILE A 331 -0.71 4.17 19.40
N ASP A 332 -1.70 5.05 19.25
CA ASP A 332 -2.13 5.97 20.33
C ASP A 332 -2.65 5.19 21.55
N LYS A 333 -3.29 4.04 21.33
CA LYS A 333 -3.71 3.12 22.42
C LYS A 333 -2.53 2.53 23.19
N LEU A 334 -1.34 2.39 22.58
CA LEU A 334 -0.14 1.92 23.30
C LEU A 334 0.31 2.89 24.42
N ALA A 335 0.04 4.18 24.26
CA ALA A 335 0.40 5.19 25.25
C ALA A 335 -0.46 5.11 26.51
N VAL A 336 -1.60 4.42 26.46
CA VAL A 336 -2.57 4.28 27.56
C VAL A 336 -2.36 2.97 28.34
N ILE A 337 -1.67 1.99 27.76
CA ILE A 337 -1.33 0.69 28.36
C ILE A 337 0.05 0.76 29.02
#